data_300055fe5cc46f5c03e366e96f119671
#
_entry.id   300055fe5cc46f5c03e366e96f119671
#
_cell.length_a   1.000
_cell.length_b   1.000
_cell.length_c   1.000
_cell.angle_alpha   90.00
_cell.angle_beta   90.00
_cell.angle_gamma   90.00
#
_symmetry.space_group_name_H-M   'P 1'
#
loop_
_entity.id
_entity.type
_entity.pdbx_description
1 polymer ?
#
loop_
_entity_poly.entity_id
_entity_poly.type
_entity_poly.pdbx_seq_one_letter_code
_entity_poly.pdbx_strand_id
1 'polypeptide(L)'
;MINIKTLLVATILLFSYQFLNLQATEENIKDGKYNVEVFKTPSCGCCYGYVLFLEEEKFKVKQTDMRSLHSIKQKYNIPVEMQSCHTTIMGKYFIEGHVPFEAVDKLLKEQPDIDGIALPGMPIGTPGMPGDKDE
;
A
#
# COMPACT_ATOMS: atom_id res chain seq x y z
N MET A 1 -5.05 35.29 -33.45
CA MET A 1 -4.35 34.12 -34.07
C MET A 1 -3.24 33.66 -33.11
N ILE A 2 -3.40 32.52 -32.47
CA ILE A 2 -2.38 31.97 -31.55
C ILE A 2 -1.22 31.41 -32.41
N ASN A 3 -0.02 31.90 -32.14
CA ASN A 3 1.16 31.51 -32.91
C ASN A 3 1.53 30.06 -32.60
N ILE A 4 1.78 29.22 -33.62
CA ILE A 4 2.10 27.80 -33.51
C ILE A 4 3.30 27.53 -32.57
N LYS A 5 4.26 28.47 -32.53
CA LYS A 5 5.40 28.44 -31.60
C LYS A 5 4.98 28.59 -30.15
N THR A 6 3.97 29.40 -29.85
CA THR A 6 3.43 29.58 -28.49
C THR A 6 2.68 28.32 -28.04
N LEU A 7 1.97 27.67 -28.96
CA LEU A 7 1.26 26.43 -28.69
C LEU A 7 2.22 25.28 -28.37
N LEU A 8 3.31 25.14 -29.17
CA LEU A 8 4.36 24.14 -28.96
C LEU A 8 5.08 24.30 -27.61
N VAL A 9 5.41 25.53 -27.23
CA VAL A 9 6.06 25.79 -25.92
C VAL A 9 5.12 25.46 -24.77
N ALA A 10 3.84 25.81 -24.87
CA ALA A 10 2.85 25.49 -23.84
C ALA A 10 2.64 23.98 -23.66
N THR A 11 2.63 23.19 -24.74
CA THR A 11 2.50 21.73 -24.68
C THR A 11 3.74 21.06 -24.07
N ILE A 12 4.94 21.55 -24.39
CA ILE A 12 6.19 21.04 -23.81
C ILE A 12 6.24 21.33 -22.29
N LEU A 13 5.82 22.51 -21.86
CA LEU A 13 5.80 22.88 -20.45
C LEU A 13 4.77 22.06 -19.65
N LEU A 14 3.59 21.78 -20.21
CA LEU A 14 2.60 20.92 -19.59
C LEU A 14 3.08 19.47 -19.46
N PHE A 15 3.76 18.96 -20.50
CA PHE A 15 4.32 17.61 -20.47
C PHE A 15 5.43 17.45 -19.43
N SER A 16 6.33 18.46 -19.34
CA SER A 16 7.39 18.49 -18.31
C SER A 16 6.82 18.57 -16.89
N TYR A 17 5.76 19.33 -16.69
CA TYR A 17 5.09 19.46 -15.39
C TYR A 17 4.45 18.15 -14.94
N GLN A 18 3.86 17.38 -15.87
CA GLN A 18 3.30 16.06 -15.57
C GLN A 18 4.38 15.03 -15.22
N PHE A 19 5.53 15.05 -15.92
CA PHE A 19 6.67 14.18 -15.61
C PHE A 19 7.28 14.48 -14.23
N LEU A 20 7.44 15.76 -13.87
CA LEU A 20 7.95 16.14 -12.54
C LEU A 20 7.02 15.67 -11.41
N ASN A 21 5.72 15.77 -11.60
CA ASN A 21 4.75 15.33 -10.60
C ASN A 21 4.72 13.79 -10.46
N LEU A 22 4.94 13.04 -11.55
CA LEU A 22 4.99 11.59 -11.50
C LEU A 22 6.23 11.09 -10.74
N GLN A 23 7.40 11.72 -10.96
CA GLN A 23 8.63 11.39 -10.22
C GLN A 23 8.54 11.78 -8.74
N ALA A 24 7.94 12.92 -8.42
CA ALA A 24 7.74 13.35 -7.04
C ALA A 24 6.82 12.41 -6.24
N THR A 25 5.87 11.74 -6.89
CA THR A 25 5.01 10.74 -6.25
C THR A 25 5.75 9.44 -5.95
N GLU A 26 6.64 8.97 -6.82
CA GLU A 26 7.43 7.75 -6.58
C GLU A 26 8.47 7.95 -5.45
N GLU A 27 9.11 9.08 -5.42
CA GLU A 27 10.09 9.42 -4.36
C GLU A 27 9.42 9.58 -2.99
N ASN A 28 8.22 10.14 -2.93
CA ASN A 28 7.45 10.30 -1.70
C ASN A 28 6.92 8.98 -1.12
N ILE A 29 6.69 7.95 -1.94
CA ILE A 29 6.27 6.63 -1.47
C ILE A 29 7.42 5.90 -0.78
N LYS A 30 8.66 6.06 -1.28
CA LYS A 30 9.87 5.39 -0.77
C LYS A 30 10.54 6.10 0.41
N ASP A 31 10.36 7.42 0.56
CA ASP A 31 11.07 8.25 1.55
C ASP A 31 10.38 8.34 2.93
N GLY A 32 9.51 7.39 3.28
CA GLY A 32 8.87 7.34 4.59
C GLY A 32 7.76 8.37 4.80
N LYS A 33 7.18 8.92 3.75
CA LYS A 33 6.02 9.81 3.82
C LYS A 33 4.77 9.12 4.38
N TYR A 34 4.66 7.80 4.22
CA TYR A 34 3.58 7.04 4.82
C TYR A 34 4.07 6.39 6.12
N ASN A 35 3.47 6.77 7.24
CA ASN A 35 3.57 6.00 8.45
C ASN A 35 2.91 4.65 8.19
N VAL A 36 3.71 3.59 8.18
CA VAL A 36 3.24 2.22 7.99
C VAL A 36 3.22 1.54 9.35
N GLU A 37 2.06 1.10 9.79
CA GLU A 37 1.92 0.34 11.02
C GLU A 37 1.21 -0.99 10.75
N VAL A 38 1.86 -2.10 11.08
CA VAL A 38 1.33 -3.46 10.93
C VAL A 38 0.86 -3.96 12.29
N PHE A 39 -0.44 -4.21 12.42
CA PHE A 39 -1.08 -4.80 13.58
C PHE A 39 -1.23 -6.30 13.36
N LYS A 40 -0.62 -7.10 14.21
CA LYS A 40 -0.63 -8.58 14.12
C LYS A 40 -0.65 -9.23 15.50
N THR A 41 -0.90 -10.54 15.55
CA THR A 41 -0.68 -11.29 16.79
C THR A 41 0.78 -11.69 16.94
N PRO A 42 1.32 -11.82 18.17
CA PRO A 42 2.73 -12.16 18.39
C PRO A 42 3.16 -13.46 17.74
N SER A 43 2.27 -14.45 17.66
CA SER A 43 2.54 -15.79 17.13
C SER A 43 2.34 -15.93 15.62
N CYS A 44 1.94 -14.86 14.93
CA CYS A 44 1.67 -14.90 13.48
C CYS A 44 2.97 -14.81 12.67
N GLY A 45 3.54 -15.94 12.28
CA GLY A 45 4.79 -16.00 11.51
C GLY A 45 4.67 -15.42 10.10
N CYS A 46 3.60 -15.74 9.37
CA CYS A 46 3.35 -15.19 8.04
C CYS A 46 3.13 -13.66 8.08
N CYS A 47 2.49 -13.14 9.14
CA CYS A 47 2.34 -11.71 9.34
C CYS A 47 3.70 -11.02 9.54
N TYR A 48 4.63 -11.65 10.26
CA TYR A 48 5.99 -11.16 10.36
C TYR A 48 6.70 -11.19 8.99
N GLY A 49 6.49 -12.24 8.19
CA GLY A 49 6.95 -12.30 6.81
C GLY A 49 6.44 -11.13 5.96
N TYR A 50 5.20 -10.69 6.19
CA TYR A 50 4.66 -9.50 5.53
C TYR A 50 5.35 -8.19 5.98
N VAL A 51 5.71 -8.09 7.26
CA VAL A 51 6.52 -6.95 7.75
C VAL A 51 7.86 -6.89 7.02
N LEU A 52 8.58 -8.03 6.94
CA LEU A 52 9.86 -8.09 6.23
C LEU A 52 9.72 -7.74 4.75
N PHE A 53 8.68 -8.22 4.10
CA PHE A 53 8.37 -7.86 2.72
C PHE A 53 8.18 -6.34 2.54
N LEU A 54 7.43 -5.67 3.41
CA LEU A 54 7.27 -4.21 3.34
C LEU A 54 8.59 -3.46 3.58
N GLU A 55 9.46 -3.97 4.47
CA GLU A 55 10.79 -3.40 4.71
C GLU A 55 11.70 -3.58 3.47
N GLU A 56 11.62 -4.72 2.77
CA GLU A 56 12.30 -4.95 1.49
C GLU A 56 11.86 -3.95 0.42
N GLU A 57 10.56 -3.61 0.40
CA GLU A 57 9.99 -2.57 -0.46
C GLU A 57 10.30 -1.13 0.02
N LYS A 58 11.20 -1.00 1.03
CA LYS A 58 11.70 0.27 1.56
C LYS A 58 10.72 1.09 2.39
N PHE A 59 9.65 0.49 2.88
CA PHE A 59 8.79 1.13 3.87
C PHE A 59 9.44 1.11 5.26
N LYS A 60 9.25 2.19 6.02
CA LYS A 60 9.55 2.22 7.45
C LYS A 60 8.36 1.67 8.21
N VAL A 61 8.47 0.42 8.65
CA VAL A 61 7.37 -0.30 9.29
C VAL A 61 7.48 -0.22 10.81
N LYS A 62 6.38 0.21 11.44
CA LYS A 62 6.14 0.01 12.86
C LYS A 62 5.30 -1.24 13.05
N GLN A 63 5.83 -2.24 13.74
CA GLN A 63 5.08 -3.43 14.12
C GLN A 63 4.41 -3.21 15.49
N THR A 64 3.13 -3.55 15.59
CA THR A 64 2.36 -3.51 16.84
C THR A 64 1.70 -4.86 17.07
N ASP A 65 2.18 -5.57 18.10
CA ASP A 65 1.62 -6.85 18.51
C ASP A 65 0.38 -6.67 19.40
N MET A 66 -0.70 -7.34 19.04
CA MET A 66 -1.98 -7.30 19.74
C MET A 66 -2.48 -8.73 20.05
N ARG A 67 -3.10 -8.94 21.20
CA ARG A 67 -3.74 -10.24 21.52
C ARG A 67 -4.94 -10.53 20.63
N SER A 68 -5.63 -9.49 20.19
CA SER A 68 -6.78 -9.57 19.29
C SER A 68 -6.77 -8.35 18.38
N LEU A 69 -7.06 -8.56 17.11
CA LEU A 69 -7.14 -7.50 16.09
C LEU A 69 -8.55 -6.91 15.96
N HIS A 70 -9.51 -7.39 16.76
CA HIS A 70 -10.90 -6.96 16.64
C HIS A 70 -11.08 -5.45 16.73
N SER A 71 -10.42 -4.81 17.71
CA SER A 71 -10.53 -3.37 17.92
C SER A 71 -9.99 -2.54 16.76
N ILE A 72 -8.85 -2.95 16.16
CA ILE A 72 -8.29 -2.25 15.01
C ILE A 72 -9.15 -2.44 13.77
N LYS A 73 -9.67 -3.65 13.53
CA LYS A 73 -10.58 -3.94 12.42
C LYS A 73 -11.89 -3.17 12.53
N GLN A 74 -12.45 -3.07 13.74
CA GLN A 74 -13.63 -2.22 13.98
C GLN A 74 -13.34 -0.73 13.75
N LYS A 75 -12.19 -0.24 14.25
CA LYS A 75 -11.79 1.18 14.08
C LYS A 75 -11.76 1.60 12.62
N TYR A 76 -11.33 0.72 11.72
CA TYR A 76 -11.26 0.98 10.27
C TYR A 76 -12.44 0.41 9.49
N ASN A 77 -13.52 -0.01 10.17
CA ASN A 77 -14.74 -0.54 9.57
C ASN A 77 -14.48 -1.66 8.55
N ILE A 78 -13.48 -2.53 8.81
CA ILE A 78 -13.13 -3.62 7.90
C ILE A 78 -14.24 -4.67 7.93
N PRO A 79 -14.96 -4.92 6.82
CA PRO A 79 -16.04 -5.92 6.76
C PRO A 79 -15.54 -7.29 7.18
N VAL A 80 -16.37 -8.06 7.88
CA VAL A 80 -15.99 -9.37 8.45
C VAL A 80 -15.50 -10.33 7.35
N GLU A 81 -16.14 -10.32 6.19
CA GLU A 81 -15.78 -11.12 5.03
C GLU A 81 -14.45 -10.73 4.38
N MET A 82 -13.96 -9.53 4.66
CA MET A 82 -12.66 -9.04 4.17
C MET A 82 -11.53 -9.26 5.16
N GLN A 83 -11.82 -9.68 6.40
CA GLN A 83 -10.82 -9.79 7.45
C GLN A 83 -9.84 -10.95 7.21
N SER A 84 -8.58 -10.70 7.54
CA SER A 84 -7.48 -11.65 7.43
C SER A 84 -6.64 -11.66 8.72
N CYS A 85 -5.42 -12.20 8.67
CA CYS A 85 -4.56 -12.45 9.84
C CYS A 85 -3.87 -11.20 10.40
N HIS A 86 -3.74 -10.12 9.63
CA HIS A 86 -3.15 -8.85 10.08
C HIS A 86 -3.79 -7.67 9.34
N THR A 87 -3.61 -6.48 9.92
CA THR A 87 -4.08 -5.21 9.37
C THR A 87 -2.90 -4.26 9.28
N THR A 88 -2.65 -3.71 8.11
CA THR A 88 -1.64 -2.67 7.88
C THR A 88 -2.31 -1.33 7.64
N ILE A 89 -1.81 -0.27 8.26
CA ILE A 89 -2.28 1.09 8.02
C ILE A 89 -1.18 1.87 7.30
N MET A 90 -1.54 2.44 6.15
CA MET A 90 -0.68 3.29 5.33
C MET A 90 -1.38 4.61 5.02
N GLY A 91 -1.01 5.69 5.73
CA GLY A 91 -1.70 6.96 5.62
C GLY A 91 -3.17 6.84 6.02
N LYS A 92 -4.09 7.12 5.08
CA LYS A 92 -5.54 7.01 5.31
C LYS A 92 -6.10 5.60 5.06
N TYR A 93 -5.33 4.72 4.43
CA TYR A 93 -5.81 3.42 3.97
C TYR A 93 -5.54 2.30 4.97
N PHE A 94 -6.46 1.34 5.07
CA PHE A 94 -6.13 0.02 5.57
C PHE A 94 -5.74 -0.91 4.42
N ILE A 95 -4.83 -1.84 4.71
CA ILE A 95 -4.45 -2.96 3.85
C ILE A 95 -4.61 -4.21 4.70
N GLU A 96 -5.55 -5.05 4.34
CA GLU A 96 -5.92 -6.21 5.13
C GLU A 96 -5.40 -7.49 4.50
N GLY A 97 -4.55 -8.21 5.26
CA GLY A 97 -3.95 -9.47 4.82
C GLY A 97 -2.77 -9.29 3.86
N HIS A 98 -2.42 -10.37 3.17
CA HIS A 98 -1.19 -10.52 2.37
C HIS A 98 -1.31 -9.90 0.96
N VAL A 99 -1.72 -8.63 0.90
CA VAL A 99 -1.92 -7.90 -0.37
C VAL A 99 -0.59 -7.72 -1.11
N PRO A 100 -0.50 -8.09 -2.41
CA PRO A 100 0.70 -7.90 -3.21
C PRO A 100 1.11 -6.44 -3.37
N PHE A 101 2.43 -6.21 -3.54
CA PHE A 101 2.99 -4.86 -3.66
C PHE A 101 2.38 -4.07 -4.81
N GLU A 102 2.11 -4.70 -5.94
CA GLU A 102 1.53 -4.05 -7.11
C GLU A 102 0.17 -3.40 -6.81
N ALA A 103 -0.64 -4.05 -5.95
CA ALA A 103 -1.93 -3.49 -5.52
C ALA A 103 -1.74 -2.36 -4.51
N VAL A 104 -0.79 -2.50 -3.58
CA VAL A 104 -0.44 -1.45 -2.62
C VAL A 104 0.13 -0.22 -3.32
N ASP A 105 1.07 -0.42 -4.25
CA ASP A 105 1.70 0.64 -5.03
C ASP A 105 0.66 1.41 -5.87
N LYS A 106 -0.24 0.66 -6.54
CA LYS A 106 -1.36 1.25 -7.28
C LYS A 106 -2.25 2.11 -6.37
N LEU A 107 -2.63 1.58 -5.20
CA LEU A 107 -3.44 2.31 -4.21
C LEU A 107 -2.80 3.63 -3.80
N LEU A 108 -1.49 3.60 -3.50
CA LEU A 108 -0.75 4.77 -3.05
C LEU A 108 -0.52 5.80 -4.16
N LYS A 109 -0.39 5.36 -5.41
CA LYS A 109 -0.24 6.22 -6.59
C LYS A 109 -1.54 6.88 -7.01
N GLU A 110 -2.62 6.10 -7.11
CA GLU A 110 -3.90 6.59 -7.60
C GLU A 110 -4.71 7.34 -6.53
N GLN A 111 -4.47 7.04 -5.25
CA GLN A 111 -5.13 7.64 -4.09
C GLN A 111 -6.66 7.72 -4.22
N PRO A 112 -7.34 6.62 -4.58
CA PRO A 112 -8.79 6.62 -4.76
C PRO A 112 -9.52 6.97 -3.47
N ASP A 113 -10.79 7.40 -3.59
CA ASP A 113 -11.65 7.69 -2.46
C ASP A 113 -12.30 6.41 -1.91
N ILE A 114 -11.48 5.58 -1.28
CA ILE A 114 -11.84 4.34 -0.59
C ILE A 114 -11.15 4.28 0.76
N ASP A 115 -11.62 3.42 1.67
CA ASP A 115 -11.01 3.23 3.00
C ASP A 115 -9.78 2.33 2.97
N GLY A 116 -9.70 1.38 2.02
CA GLY A 116 -8.58 0.46 1.91
C GLY A 116 -8.81 -0.68 0.93
N ILE A 117 -7.89 -1.65 0.95
CA ILE A 117 -7.94 -2.87 0.14
C ILE A 117 -7.72 -4.10 1.01
N ALA A 118 -8.23 -5.23 0.58
CA ALA A 118 -8.12 -6.49 1.31
C ALA A 118 -7.82 -7.67 0.38
N LEU A 119 -7.07 -8.63 0.89
CA LEU A 119 -6.95 -9.97 0.34
C LEU A 119 -7.37 -10.95 1.43
N PRO A 120 -8.66 -11.35 1.49
CA PRO A 120 -9.16 -12.27 2.49
C PRO A 120 -8.55 -13.68 2.32
N GLY A 121 -8.49 -14.42 3.40
CA GLY A 121 -7.77 -15.69 3.42
C GLY A 121 -6.27 -15.50 3.56
N MET A 122 -5.52 -16.50 3.17
CA MET A 122 -4.04 -16.52 3.20
C MET A 122 -3.54 -17.28 1.96
N PRO A 123 -3.71 -16.72 0.75
CA PRO A 123 -3.32 -17.40 -0.49
C PRO A 123 -1.82 -17.71 -0.50
N ILE A 124 -1.47 -18.92 -0.89
CA ILE A 124 -0.08 -19.37 -1.04
C ILE A 124 0.62 -18.50 -2.10
N GLY A 125 1.92 -18.22 -1.89
CA GLY A 125 2.72 -17.42 -2.83
C GLY A 125 2.46 -15.90 -2.79
N THR A 126 1.60 -15.43 -1.88
CA THR A 126 1.46 -14.00 -1.60
C THR A 126 2.56 -13.54 -0.63
N PRO A 127 2.86 -12.21 -0.55
CA PRO A 127 3.93 -11.71 0.31
C PRO A 127 3.83 -12.19 1.76
N GLY A 128 4.91 -12.77 2.29
CA GLY A 128 4.95 -13.35 3.63
C GLY A 128 4.33 -14.75 3.77
N MET A 129 3.68 -15.28 2.72
CA MET A 129 3.18 -16.65 2.67
C MET A 129 4.15 -17.57 1.93
N PRO A 130 4.48 -18.75 2.50
CA PRO A 130 5.37 -19.70 1.83
C PRO A 130 4.67 -20.38 0.63
N GLY A 131 5.47 -20.86 -0.31
CA GLY A 131 5.03 -21.60 -1.49
C GLY A 131 5.04 -20.77 -2.78
N ASP A 132 4.91 -21.47 -3.91
CA ASP A 132 4.84 -20.85 -5.22
C ASP A 132 3.44 -20.25 -5.45
N LYS A 133 3.40 -19.16 -6.21
CA LYS A 133 2.13 -18.54 -6.63
C LYS A 133 1.36 -19.54 -7.49
N ASP A 134 0.12 -19.82 -7.13
CA ASP A 134 -0.79 -20.56 -8.02
C ASP A 134 -1.01 -19.73 -9.29
N GLU A 135 -0.75 -20.31 -10.47
CA GLU A 135 -0.94 -19.68 -11.78
C GLU A 135 -2.44 -19.53 -12.12
#